data_0eec0684d916e54cbcec2961d5503ac9
#
_entry.id   0eec0684d916e54cbcec2961d5503ac9
#
_cell.length_a   1.000
_cell.length_b   1.000
_cell.length_c   1.000
_cell.angle_alpha   90.00
_cell.angle_beta   90.00
_cell.angle_gamma   90.00
#
_symmetry.space_group_name_H-M   'P 1'
#
loop_
_entity.id
_entity.type
_entity.pdbx_description
1 polymer ?
#
loop_
_entity_poly.entity_id
_entity_poly.type
_entity_poly.pdbx_seq_one_letter_code
_entity_poly.pdbx_strand_id
1 'polypeptide(L)'
;MGTQRYARVMWVVPVVLLGLATGGLAPLAWARGPAPGPPGPGAAVPAVATVWPVGVRPRVLRGWSPPASPYGPGHRGVDLAAAPGTPVRTVAAGRVSFAGRVAGKGVVSVELRGTGTPPLRITYEPVRASVRAGDQVPAGAVIGTVEPAGSHCTTFPCLHWGLRRAGTYLDPLRLLPPRLRNGGLSRLLPVRGVPLPP
;
A
#
# COMPACT_ATOMS: atom_id res chain seq x y z
N MET A 1 -23.03 -29.87 82.92
CA MET A 1 -23.17 -28.41 83.00
C MET A 1 -21.78 -27.86 83.16
N GLY A 2 -21.16 -27.41 82.07
CA GLY A 2 -19.80 -26.95 82.06
C GLY A 2 -19.72 -25.64 81.29
N THR A 3 -19.48 -24.58 82.01
CA THR A 3 -19.33 -23.24 81.53
C THR A 3 -17.92 -23.02 81.02
N GLN A 4 -17.72 -22.91 79.71
CA GLN A 4 -16.44 -22.54 79.16
C GLN A 4 -16.24 -21.02 79.19
N ARG A 5 -15.20 -20.63 79.93
CA ARG A 5 -14.73 -19.23 79.97
C ARG A 5 -13.85 -18.94 78.77
N TYR A 6 -14.24 -18.03 77.89
CA TYR A 6 -13.40 -17.55 76.82
C TYR A 6 -12.45 -16.48 77.36
N ALA A 7 -11.15 -16.78 77.36
CA ALA A 7 -10.08 -15.81 77.60
C ALA A 7 -9.94 -14.89 76.42
N ARG A 8 -10.14 -13.59 76.60
CA ARG A 8 -9.85 -12.57 75.60
C ARG A 8 -8.32 -12.30 75.55
N VAL A 9 -7.68 -12.73 74.53
CA VAL A 9 -6.29 -12.35 74.23
C VAL A 9 -6.32 -11.01 73.50
N MET A 10 -5.92 -9.95 74.20
CA MET A 10 -5.68 -8.62 73.58
C MET A 10 -4.37 -8.68 72.82
N TRP A 11 -4.43 -8.59 71.48
CA TRP A 11 -3.27 -8.37 70.67
C TRP A 11 -2.96 -6.86 70.61
N VAL A 12 -1.83 -6.49 71.18
CA VAL A 12 -1.27 -5.14 71.03
C VAL A 12 -0.54 -5.12 69.71
N VAL A 13 -1.09 -4.41 68.72
CA VAL A 13 -0.46 -4.19 67.42
C VAL A 13 0.47 -2.99 67.57
N PRO A 14 1.79 -3.12 67.35
CA PRO A 14 2.67 -1.98 67.27
C PRO A 14 2.41 -1.22 65.95
N VAL A 15 2.03 0.04 66.05
CA VAL A 15 1.95 0.98 64.94
C VAL A 15 3.36 1.33 64.49
N VAL A 16 3.84 0.69 63.43
CA VAL A 16 5.05 1.12 62.73
C VAL A 16 4.67 2.28 61.84
N LEU A 17 5.06 3.48 62.18
CA LEU A 17 5.02 4.65 61.32
C LEU A 17 6.04 4.48 60.17
N LEU A 18 5.58 3.96 59.03
CA LEU A 18 6.35 3.94 57.81
C LEU A 18 6.26 5.31 57.17
N GLY A 19 7.36 6.08 57.19
CA GLY A 19 7.47 7.37 56.50
C GLY A 19 7.24 7.17 54.98
N LEU A 20 6.19 7.80 54.45
CA LEU A 20 5.92 7.90 53.04
C LEU A 20 6.95 8.84 52.40
N ALA A 21 8.03 8.25 51.89
CA ALA A 21 8.84 8.94 50.88
C ALA A 21 8.01 9.04 49.60
N THR A 22 7.44 10.24 49.37
CA THR A 22 6.77 10.57 48.10
C THR A 22 7.84 10.69 46.99
N GLY A 23 8.32 9.54 46.53
CA GLY A 23 9.07 9.47 45.26
C GLY A 23 8.11 9.80 44.13
N GLY A 24 8.19 11.03 43.62
CA GLY A 24 7.45 11.44 42.44
C GLY A 24 7.80 10.53 41.27
N LEU A 25 6.88 9.60 40.91
CA LEU A 25 6.91 8.93 39.60
C LEU A 25 6.61 9.99 38.56
N ALA A 26 7.68 10.58 38.00
CA ALA A 26 7.54 11.37 36.79
C ALA A 26 6.92 10.45 35.72
N PRO A 27 5.82 10.83 35.08
CA PRO A 27 5.29 10.05 33.98
C PRO A 27 6.38 9.99 32.92
N LEU A 28 6.80 8.79 32.54
CA LEU A 28 7.60 8.57 31.34
C LEU A 28 6.78 9.13 30.18
N ALA A 29 7.00 10.40 29.88
CA ALA A 29 6.54 11.01 28.65
C ALA A 29 7.20 10.21 27.53
N TRP A 30 6.43 9.29 26.92
CA TRP A 30 6.79 8.69 25.67
C TRP A 30 6.93 9.85 24.70
N ALA A 31 8.18 10.28 24.49
CA ALA A 31 8.49 11.23 23.45
C ALA A 31 8.01 10.60 22.13
N ARG A 32 6.78 10.96 21.72
CA ARG A 32 6.39 10.77 20.33
C ARG A 32 7.45 11.51 19.55
N GLY A 33 8.32 10.77 18.89
CA GLY A 33 9.21 11.35 17.90
C GLY A 33 8.39 12.26 16.97
N PRO A 34 8.96 13.31 16.42
CA PRO A 34 8.25 14.20 15.51
C PRO A 34 7.52 13.34 14.48
N ALA A 35 6.22 13.59 14.30
CA ALA A 35 5.46 12.93 13.27
C ALA A 35 6.26 13.05 11.96
N PRO A 36 6.40 11.97 11.15
CA PRO A 36 7.05 12.08 9.87
C PRO A 36 6.43 13.27 9.14
N GLY A 37 7.27 14.27 8.84
CA GLY A 37 6.83 15.43 8.07
C GLY A 37 6.17 14.95 6.78
N PRO A 38 5.28 15.74 6.17
CA PRO A 38 4.74 15.43 4.87
C PRO A 38 5.92 15.07 3.96
N PRO A 39 5.85 13.99 3.17
CA PRO A 39 6.94 13.60 2.29
C PRO A 39 7.30 14.82 1.46
N GLY A 40 8.57 15.23 1.53
CA GLY A 40 9.08 16.33 0.73
C GLY A 40 8.73 16.13 -0.74
N PRO A 41 8.71 17.17 -1.56
CA PRO A 41 8.21 17.12 -2.94
C PRO A 41 8.93 16.01 -3.72
N GLY A 42 8.22 14.87 -3.85
CA GLY A 42 8.58 13.81 -4.75
C GLY A 42 9.78 12.94 -4.36
N ALA A 43 9.61 12.01 -3.42
CA ALA A 43 10.38 10.76 -3.52
C ALA A 43 10.10 10.20 -4.92
N ALA A 44 11.10 10.32 -5.81
CA ALA A 44 10.95 9.98 -7.22
C ALA A 44 10.48 8.52 -7.34
N VAL A 45 9.33 8.32 -7.98
CA VAL A 45 8.86 6.97 -8.32
C VAL A 45 9.72 6.49 -9.49
N PRO A 46 10.55 5.46 -9.30
CA PRO A 46 11.38 4.94 -10.37
C PRO A 46 10.53 4.25 -11.42
N ALA A 47 10.87 4.42 -12.70
CA ALA A 47 10.17 3.80 -13.83
C ALA A 47 10.60 2.34 -14.02
N VAL A 48 10.25 1.47 -13.06
CA VAL A 48 10.67 0.07 -12.98
C VAL A 48 9.73 -0.92 -13.66
N ALA A 49 8.58 -0.48 -14.15
CA ALA A 49 7.63 -1.36 -14.81
C ALA A 49 8.16 -1.85 -16.15
N THR A 50 7.98 -3.14 -16.41
CA THR A 50 8.35 -3.78 -17.68
C THR A 50 7.14 -4.08 -18.55
N VAL A 51 5.96 -4.15 -17.96
CA VAL A 51 4.67 -4.42 -18.61
C VAL A 51 3.56 -3.60 -17.95
N TRP A 52 2.42 -3.48 -18.63
CA TRP A 52 1.18 -3.05 -18.01
C TRP A 52 0.57 -4.15 -17.14
N PRO A 53 -0.23 -3.80 -16.10
CA PRO A 53 -0.90 -4.80 -15.25
C PRO A 53 -1.86 -5.71 -16.03
N VAL A 54 -2.52 -5.16 -17.05
CA VAL A 54 -3.46 -5.87 -17.93
C VAL A 54 -3.23 -5.43 -19.38
N GLY A 55 -3.41 -6.34 -20.33
CA GLY A 55 -3.24 -6.06 -21.75
C GLY A 55 -1.83 -5.54 -22.11
N VAL A 56 -1.73 -4.93 -23.28
CA VAL A 56 -0.48 -4.31 -23.77
C VAL A 56 -0.46 -2.80 -23.47
N ARG A 57 -1.60 -2.14 -23.64
CA ARG A 57 -1.81 -0.71 -23.36
C ARG A 57 -3.30 -0.48 -23.10
N PRO A 58 -3.76 -0.76 -21.88
CA PRO A 58 -5.17 -0.63 -21.54
C PRO A 58 -5.60 0.84 -21.56
N ARG A 59 -6.87 1.08 -21.88
CA ARG A 59 -7.46 2.41 -21.74
C ARG A 59 -7.54 2.74 -20.24
N VAL A 60 -7.07 3.92 -19.86
CA VAL A 60 -7.27 4.49 -18.53
C VAL A 60 -8.68 5.07 -18.47
N LEU A 61 -9.54 4.49 -17.65
CA LEU A 61 -10.93 4.92 -17.46
C LEU A 61 -11.01 6.06 -16.46
N ARG A 62 -10.20 6.00 -15.42
CA ARG A 62 -10.08 7.05 -14.40
C ARG A 62 -8.61 7.20 -14.00
N GLY A 63 -8.12 8.43 -14.06
CA GLY A 63 -6.75 8.77 -13.71
C GLY A 63 -6.53 8.93 -12.21
N TRP A 64 -5.29 9.10 -11.82
CA TRP A 64 -4.85 9.47 -10.49
C TRP A 64 -5.39 10.86 -10.11
N SER A 65 -5.97 10.96 -8.91
CA SER A 65 -6.46 12.22 -8.32
C SER A 65 -6.23 12.17 -6.81
N PRO A 66 -5.10 12.69 -6.32
CA PRO A 66 -4.75 12.57 -4.91
C PRO A 66 -5.80 13.23 -4.03
N PRO A 67 -6.27 12.56 -2.95
CA PRO A 67 -7.16 13.20 -2.00
C PRO A 67 -6.41 14.29 -1.22
N ALA A 68 -7.11 15.38 -0.92
CA ALA A 68 -6.57 16.50 -0.13
C ALA A 68 -6.27 16.12 1.34
N SER A 69 -6.89 15.04 1.84
CA SER A 69 -6.68 14.49 3.17
C SER A 69 -6.70 12.95 3.13
N PRO A 70 -6.22 12.24 4.17
CA PRO A 70 -6.20 10.78 4.19
C PRO A 70 -7.54 10.11 3.90
N TYR A 71 -8.65 10.76 4.28
CA TYR A 71 -10.03 10.26 4.10
C TYR A 71 -10.84 11.11 3.10
N GLY A 72 -10.23 12.13 2.50
CA GLY A 72 -10.88 13.01 1.54
C GLY A 72 -11.26 12.29 0.24
N PRO A 73 -12.17 12.91 -0.54
CA PRO A 73 -12.50 12.44 -1.87
C PRO A 73 -11.27 12.49 -2.78
N GLY A 74 -11.19 11.56 -3.71
CA GLY A 74 -10.07 11.45 -4.65
C GLY A 74 -10.01 10.07 -5.27
N HIS A 75 -8.95 9.78 -6.03
CA HIS A 75 -8.68 8.49 -6.63
C HIS A 75 -7.25 8.05 -6.31
N ARG A 76 -7.11 7.01 -5.49
CA ARG A 76 -5.82 6.56 -4.91
C ARG A 76 -5.03 5.61 -5.82
N GLY A 77 -5.37 5.63 -7.11
CA GLY A 77 -4.76 4.81 -8.14
C GLY A 77 -5.26 5.21 -9.52
N VAL A 78 -5.21 4.30 -10.46
CA VAL A 78 -5.79 4.43 -11.80
C VAL A 78 -6.67 3.23 -12.10
N ASP A 79 -7.74 3.45 -12.87
CA ASP A 79 -8.63 2.38 -13.31
C ASP A 79 -8.34 2.08 -14.77
N LEU A 80 -8.01 0.82 -15.03
CA LEU A 80 -7.65 0.31 -16.33
C LEU A 80 -8.78 -0.56 -16.87
N ALA A 81 -9.21 -0.31 -18.10
CA ALA A 81 -10.21 -1.15 -18.75
C ALA A 81 -9.73 -2.61 -18.81
N ALA A 82 -10.49 -3.52 -18.21
CA ALA A 82 -10.16 -4.93 -18.16
C ALA A 82 -11.44 -5.76 -17.96
N ALA A 83 -11.69 -6.67 -18.87
CA ALA A 83 -12.81 -7.60 -18.75
C ALA A 83 -12.57 -8.65 -17.64
N PRO A 84 -13.63 -9.20 -17.02
CA PRO A 84 -13.51 -10.34 -16.13
C PRO A 84 -12.72 -11.48 -16.79
N GLY A 85 -11.89 -12.17 -16.01
CA GLY A 85 -11.01 -13.24 -16.50
C GLY A 85 -9.71 -12.75 -17.13
N THR A 86 -9.55 -11.44 -17.41
CA THR A 86 -8.28 -10.90 -17.93
C THR A 86 -7.12 -11.21 -16.98
N PRO A 87 -6.00 -11.79 -17.45
CA PRO A 87 -4.82 -12.01 -16.62
C PRO A 87 -4.26 -10.70 -16.07
N VAL A 88 -4.02 -10.67 -14.76
CA VAL A 88 -3.36 -9.56 -14.06
C VAL A 88 -1.91 -9.93 -13.82
N ARG A 89 -1.00 -9.02 -14.21
CA ARG A 89 0.45 -9.20 -14.10
C ARG A 89 1.05 -8.21 -13.12
N THR A 90 2.05 -8.65 -12.35
CA THR A 90 2.89 -7.69 -11.64
C THR A 90 3.74 -6.91 -12.63
N VAL A 91 3.77 -5.58 -12.49
CA VAL A 91 4.49 -4.70 -13.43
C VAL A 91 6.01 -4.74 -13.26
N ALA A 92 6.48 -5.13 -12.08
CA ALA A 92 7.90 -5.25 -11.73
C ALA A 92 8.11 -6.43 -10.75
N ALA A 93 9.35 -6.86 -10.60
CA ALA A 93 9.69 -7.93 -9.66
C ALA A 93 9.48 -7.50 -8.21
N GLY A 94 9.00 -8.41 -7.37
CA GLY A 94 8.72 -8.11 -5.97
C GLY A 94 8.31 -9.33 -5.16
N ARG A 95 7.81 -9.05 -3.94
CA ARG A 95 7.25 -10.04 -3.02
C ARG A 95 5.79 -9.74 -2.79
N VAL A 96 4.94 -10.74 -2.89
CA VAL A 96 3.52 -10.61 -2.56
C VAL A 96 3.40 -10.33 -1.06
N SER A 97 2.94 -9.14 -0.71
CA SER A 97 2.72 -8.73 0.69
C SER A 97 1.31 -9.05 1.18
N PHE A 98 0.37 -9.21 0.25
CA PHE A 98 -1.01 -9.58 0.54
C PHE A 98 -1.67 -10.25 -0.68
N ALA A 99 -2.43 -11.30 -0.43
CA ALA A 99 -3.32 -11.93 -1.40
C ALA A 99 -4.54 -12.46 -0.65
N GLY A 100 -5.71 -11.87 -0.88
CA GLY A 100 -6.91 -12.19 -0.12
C GLY A 100 -8.09 -11.30 -0.45
N ARG A 101 -9.07 -11.22 0.44
CA ARG A 101 -10.27 -10.39 0.26
C ARG A 101 -10.29 -9.19 1.22
N VAL A 102 -10.68 -8.04 0.71
CA VAL A 102 -10.89 -6.81 1.48
C VAL A 102 -12.26 -6.26 1.10
N ALA A 103 -13.15 -6.09 2.06
CA ALA A 103 -14.52 -5.61 1.85
C ALA A 103 -15.23 -6.35 0.69
N GLY A 104 -15.08 -7.67 0.64
CA GLY A 104 -15.72 -8.51 -0.38
C GLY A 104 -15.01 -8.56 -1.75
N LYS A 105 -13.99 -7.74 -2.01
CA LYS A 105 -13.20 -7.73 -3.25
C LYS A 105 -11.90 -8.53 -3.10
N GLY A 106 -11.50 -9.25 -4.13
CA GLY A 106 -10.19 -9.87 -4.19
C GLY A 106 -9.10 -8.83 -4.39
N VAL A 107 -8.03 -8.91 -3.61
CA VAL A 107 -6.92 -7.93 -3.62
C VAL A 107 -5.60 -8.66 -3.62
N VAL A 108 -4.68 -8.21 -4.47
CA VAL A 108 -3.27 -8.63 -4.44
C VAL A 108 -2.40 -7.40 -4.28
N SER A 109 -1.46 -7.44 -3.32
CA SER A 109 -0.46 -6.39 -3.15
C SER A 109 0.94 -6.96 -3.28
N VAL A 110 1.83 -6.22 -3.95
CA VAL A 110 3.23 -6.62 -4.18
C VAL A 110 4.16 -5.48 -3.73
N GLU A 111 5.13 -5.79 -2.89
CA GLU A 111 6.23 -4.90 -2.55
C GLU A 111 7.33 -5.04 -3.60
N LEU A 112 7.65 -3.91 -4.25
CA LEU A 112 8.58 -3.89 -5.37
C LEU A 112 10.03 -3.92 -4.91
N ARG A 113 10.81 -4.83 -5.48
CA ARG A 113 12.25 -4.97 -5.19
C ARG A 113 13.02 -3.76 -5.68
N GLY A 114 14.02 -3.32 -4.89
CA GLY A 114 14.95 -2.26 -5.30
C GLY A 114 14.34 -0.86 -5.37
N THR A 115 13.20 -0.62 -4.71
CA THR A 115 12.51 0.68 -4.76
C THR A 115 12.68 1.55 -3.52
N GLY A 116 13.59 1.18 -2.61
CA GLY A 116 13.93 1.92 -1.41
C GLY A 116 13.38 1.29 -0.13
N THR A 117 13.56 2.01 0.99
CA THR A 117 13.09 1.61 2.33
C THR A 117 12.26 2.74 2.92
N PRO A 118 10.96 2.55 3.18
CA PRO A 118 10.17 1.37 2.81
C PRO A 118 9.99 1.23 1.30
N PRO A 119 9.80 -0.01 0.81
CA PRO A 119 9.63 -0.26 -0.61
C PRO A 119 8.30 0.32 -1.13
N LEU A 120 8.23 0.55 -2.44
CA LEU A 120 6.97 0.83 -3.12
C LEU A 120 6.10 -0.43 -3.06
N ARG A 121 4.82 -0.24 -2.75
CA ARG A 121 3.81 -1.29 -2.77
C ARG A 121 2.72 -0.96 -3.77
N ILE A 122 2.51 -1.86 -4.71
CA ILE A 122 1.40 -1.83 -5.65
C ILE A 122 0.25 -2.70 -5.15
N THR A 123 -0.97 -2.31 -5.52
CA THR A 123 -2.19 -3.05 -5.20
C THR A 123 -3.05 -3.17 -6.45
N TYR A 124 -3.65 -4.33 -6.63
CA TYR A 124 -4.53 -4.68 -7.74
C TYR A 124 -5.87 -5.17 -7.20
N GLU A 125 -6.98 -4.61 -7.69
CA GLU A 125 -8.35 -5.01 -7.35
C GLU A 125 -9.35 -4.69 -8.45
N PRO A 126 -10.42 -5.48 -8.63
CA PRO A 126 -10.68 -6.77 -7.99
C PRO A 126 -9.91 -7.91 -8.70
N VAL A 127 -9.21 -8.75 -7.96
CA VAL A 127 -8.38 -9.83 -8.51
C VAL A 127 -8.61 -11.14 -7.78
N ARG A 128 -8.98 -12.19 -8.52
CA ARG A 128 -8.88 -13.57 -8.04
C ARG A 128 -7.41 -13.98 -8.06
N ALA A 129 -6.78 -14.01 -6.89
CA ALA A 129 -5.38 -14.31 -6.76
C ALA A 129 -5.03 -15.73 -7.19
N SER A 130 -3.92 -15.90 -7.90
CA SER A 130 -3.26 -17.20 -8.17
C SER A 130 -1.94 -17.36 -7.40
N VAL A 131 -1.60 -16.37 -6.57
CA VAL A 131 -0.41 -16.32 -5.72
C VAL A 131 -0.81 -16.19 -4.26
N ARG A 132 0.16 -16.40 -3.35
CA ARG A 132 -0.02 -16.29 -1.90
C ARG A 132 0.91 -15.22 -1.32
N ALA A 133 0.53 -14.68 -0.17
CA ALA A 133 1.43 -13.81 0.59
C ALA A 133 2.76 -14.54 0.90
N GLY A 134 3.86 -13.85 0.65
CA GLY A 134 5.21 -14.39 0.76
C GLY A 134 5.86 -14.77 -0.56
N ASP A 135 5.08 -15.06 -1.61
CA ASP A 135 5.62 -15.47 -2.91
C ASP A 135 6.51 -14.40 -3.53
N GLN A 136 7.64 -14.85 -4.11
CA GLN A 136 8.49 -14.00 -4.94
C GLN A 136 8.00 -14.08 -6.39
N VAL A 137 7.74 -12.93 -6.98
CA VAL A 137 7.20 -12.84 -8.34
C VAL A 137 8.14 -12.04 -9.25
N PRO A 138 8.55 -12.59 -10.39
CA PRO A 138 9.30 -11.82 -11.39
C PRO A 138 8.40 -10.80 -12.09
N ALA A 139 9.00 -9.78 -12.69
CA ALA A 139 8.27 -8.81 -13.49
C ALA A 139 7.49 -9.50 -14.63
N GLY A 140 6.24 -9.10 -14.83
CA GLY A 140 5.35 -9.68 -15.84
C GLY A 140 4.68 -11.00 -15.44
N ALA A 141 4.99 -11.56 -14.27
CA ALA A 141 4.32 -12.78 -13.79
C ALA A 141 2.81 -12.55 -13.62
N VAL A 142 2.01 -13.54 -14.00
CA VAL A 142 0.57 -13.55 -13.72
C VAL A 142 0.36 -13.80 -12.23
N ILE A 143 -0.38 -12.90 -11.57
CA ILE A 143 -0.67 -12.96 -10.14
C ILE A 143 -2.14 -13.26 -9.85
N GLY A 144 -2.95 -13.35 -10.89
CA GLY A 144 -4.38 -13.66 -10.82
C GLY A 144 -5.13 -13.23 -12.06
N THR A 145 -6.46 -13.18 -11.96
CA THR A 145 -7.37 -12.72 -13.01
C THR A 145 -8.35 -11.71 -12.45
N VAL A 146 -8.81 -10.78 -13.30
CA VAL A 146 -9.84 -9.80 -12.92
C VAL A 146 -11.12 -10.54 -12.51
N GLU A 147 -11.68 -10.20 -11.35
CA GLU A 147 -12.94 -10.78 -10.88
C GLU A 147 -14.15 -10.21 -11.65
N PRO A 148 -15.24 -10.98 -11.81
CA PRO A 148 -16.46 -10.51 -12.47
C PRO A 148 -17.24 -9.49 -11.64
N ALA A 149 -17.03 -9.46 -10.32
CA ALA A 149 -17.67 -8.55 -9.38
C ALA A 149 -16.63 -7.76 -8.57
N GLY A 150 -17.07 -6.66 -7.97
CA GLY A 150 -16.22 -5.82 -7.11
C GLY A 150 -15.49 -4.68 -7.83
N SER A 151 -15.62 -4.58 -9.15
CA SER A 151 -15.20 -3.37 -9.87
C SER A 151 -16.06 -2.19 -9.41
N HIS A 152 -15.42 -1.06 -9.15
CA HIS A 152 -16.13 0.19 -8.84
C HIS A 152 -16.39 1.03 -10.10
N CYS A 153 -15.98 0.59 -11.27
CA CYS A 153 -16.27 1.22 -12.55
C CYS A 153 -17.67 0.84 -13.02
N THR A 154 -18.51 1.83 -13.30
CA THR A 154 -19.92 1.62 -13.62
C THR A 154 -20.18 1.29 -15.08
N THR A 155 -19.42 1.91 -16.00
CA THR A 155 -19.67 1.80 -17.45
C THR A 155 -18.97 0.59 -18.07
N PHE A 156 -17.75 0.28 -17.64
CA PHE A 156 -16.96 -0.84 -18.13
C PHE A 156 -16.24 -1.50 -16.95
N PRO A 157 -16.10 -2.83 -16.96
CA PRO A 157 -15.26 -3.51 -15.97
C PRO A 157 -13.84 -2.95 -15.97
N CYS A 158 -13.26 -2.81 -14.81
CA CYS A 158 -11.91 -2.28 -14.66
C CYS A 158 -11.10 -3.00 -13.60
N LEU A 159 -9.79 -2.91 -13.77
CA LEU A 159 -8.80 -3.17 -12.74
C LEU A 159 -8.38 -1.85 -12.12
N HIS A 160 -8.57 -1.69 -10.82
CA HIS A 160 -7.94 -0.62 -10.05
C HIS A 160 -6.49 -0.98 -9.75
N TRP A 161 -5.58 -0.07 -10.06
CA TRP A 161 -4.15 -0.21 -9.85
C TRP A 161 -3.64 0.92 -8.97
N GLY A 162 -3.33 0.62 -7.72
CA GLY A 162 -2.84 1.56 -6.72
C GLY A 162 -1.34 1.47 -6.51
N LEU A 163 -0.74 2.57 -6.09
CA LEU A 163 0.67 2.65 -5.68
C LEU A 163 0.78 3.42 -4.37
N ARG A 164 1.60 2.91 -3.45
CA ARG A 164 1.89 3.63 -2.20
C ARG A 164 3.32 3.39 -1.73
N ARG A 165 3.85 4.35 -0.96
CA ARG A 165 5.06 4.18 -0.15
C ARG A 165 4.69 4.52 1.29
N ALA A 166 4.88 3.57 2.21
CA ALA A 166 4.37 3.68 3.57
C ALA A 166 2.88 4.08 3.58
N GLY A 167 2.53 5.22 4.18
CA GLY A 167 1.17 5.77 4.24
C GLY A 167 0.75 6.62 3.04
N THR A 168 1.68 7.00 2.13
CA THR A 168 1.43 7.95 1.05
C THR A 168 1.06 7.25 -0.24
N TYR A 169 -0.07 7.63 -0.84
CA TYR A 169 -0.46 7.18 -2.18
C TYR A 169 0.27 7.99 -3.24
N LEU A 170 0.61 7.32 -4.34
CA LEU A 170 1.39 7.87 -5.45
C LEU A 170 0.71 7.51 -6.78
N ASP A 171 1.01 8.26 -7.83
CA ASP A 171 0.53 7.94 -9.18
C ASP A 171 1.24 6.69 -9.73
N PRO A 172 0.53 5.56 -9.95
CA PRO A 172 1.13 4.33 -10.43
C PRO A 172 1.62 4.44 -11.89
N LEU A 173 1.10 5.35 -12.69
CA LEU A 173 1.60 5.55 -14.07
C LEU A 173 3.05 6.00 -14.11
N ARG A 174 3.58 6.55 -13.01
CA ARG A 174 5.00 6.92 -12.92
C ARG A 174 5.94 5.71 -12.89
N LEU A 175 5.44 4.53 -12.56
CA LEU A 175 6.21 3.29 -12.66
C LEU A 175 6.51 2.91 -14.12
N LEU A 176 5.68 3.36 -15.07
CA LEU A 176 5.81 3.02 -16.48
C LEU A 176 6.89 3.89 -17.13
N PRO A 177 7.89 3.29 -17.77
CA PRO A 177 8.83 4.05 -18.61
C PRO A 177 8.12 4.66 -19.83
N PRO A 178 8.69 5.70 -20.45
CA PRO A 178 8.07 6.40 -21.59
C PRO A 178 7.61 5.47 -22.71
N ARG A 179 8.37 4.42 -23.02
CA ARG A 179 8.02 3.44 -24.06
C ARG A 179 6.68 2.75 -23.81
N LEU A 180 6.33 2.49 -22.56
CA LEU A 180 5.05 1.87 -22.19
C LEU A 180 3.91 2.88 -22.13
N ARG A 181 4.19 4.11 -21.73
CA ARG A 181 3.17 5.18 -21.65
C ARG A 181 2.79 5.71 -23.02
N ASN A 182 3.76 5.97 -23.87
CA ASN A 182 3.60 6.72 -25.12
C ASN A 182 3.46 5.83 -26.37
N GLY A 183 3.46 4.50 -26.21
CA GLY A 183 3.22 3.58 -27.34
C GLY A 183 4.39 3.36 -28.28
N GLY A 184 5.61 3.50 -27.79
CA GLY A 184 6.83 3.27 -28.55
C GLY A 184 7.74 4.49 -28.60
N LEU A 185 8.96 4.28 -29.03
CA LEU A 185 9.90 5.37 -29.29
C LEU A 185 9.34 6.21 -30.44
N SER A 186 9.32 7.53 -30.29
CA SER A 186 9.15 8.43 -31.43
C SER A 186 10.23 8.06 -32.45
N ARG A 187 9.80 7.40 -33.49
CA ARG A 187 10.69 7.09 -34.59
C ARG A 187 10.92 8.42 -35.32
N LEU A 188 12.08 9.02 -35.14
CA LEU A 188 12.51 10.10 -36.04
C LEU A 188 12.56 9.50 -37.44
N LEU A 189 11.60 9.85 -38.26
CA LEU A 189 11.65 9.50 -39.68
C LEU A 189 12.90 10.21 -40.25
N PRO A 190 13.74 9.52 -41.04
CA PRO A 190 14.84 10.20 -41.70
C PRO A 190 14.27 11.32 -42.54
N VAL A 191 14.66 12.53 -42.23
CA VAL A 191 14.29 13.73 -42.98
C VAL A 191 15.08 13.71 -44.29
N ARG A 192 14.50 13.11 -45.33
CA ARG A 192 15.08 13.17 -46.68
C ARG A 192 14.58 14.43 -47.35
N GLY A 193 15.52 15.21 -47.90
CA GLY A 193 15.17 16.37 -48.73
C GLY A 193 14.86 17.67 -48.00
N VAL A 194 15.13 17.78 -46.70
CA VAL A 194 15.10 19.07 -46.01
C VAL A 194 16.49 19.69 -46.05
N PRO A 195 16.68 20.88 -46.65
CA PRO A 195 17.95 21.60 -46.62
C PRO A 195 18.30 21.89 -45.14
N LEU A 196 19.57 21.69 -44.78
CA LEU A 196 20.05 22.15 -43.48
C LEU A 196 20.00 23.68 -43.45
N PRO A 197 19.62 24.29 -42.32
CA PRO A 197 19.73 25.73 -42.17
C PRO A 197 21.17 26.17 -42.33
N PRO A 198 21.44 27.38 -42.91
CA PRO A 198 22.77 27.90 -43.15
C PRO A 198 23.56 28.09 -41.86
#